data_de56d8c7ae6134ee7c8bbab701ddf362
#
_entry.id   de56d8c7ae6134ee7c8bbab701ddf362
#
_cell.length_a   1.000
_cell.length_b   1.000
_cell.length_c   1.000
_cell.angle_alpha   90.00
_cell.angle_beta   90.00
_cell.angle_gamma   90.00
#
_symmetry.space_group_name_H-M   'P 1'
#
loop_
_entity.id
_entity.type
_entity.pdbx_description
1 polymer ?
#
loop_
_entity_poly.entity_id
_entity_poly.type
_entity_poly.pdbx_seq_one_letter_code
_entity_poly.pdbx_strand_id
1 'polypeptide(L)'
;MSLRGRIANRSWQSVAPLHRTPCHTRGWVRAPRPTRGIGIVVGADDPVRPERENTYFCGGEDANMSQQRVCRALQEAGDYLSGQELSRTLGISRAAVWKAVEALRRQGYDIEARTGRGYRLVGAPDLLSRETVERYLSRPREDFRVLETVDSTNSFCRRLALEGAPDGTAVLADCQTAGRGRRGRSFQSPAGKGLFFSVLWRPDCAPEKLLPLTALSAVAVCRAVQRVTGVRPQIKWPNDLVLGGRKLAGILTEMSLEGESGHVSHVVVGIGINVHQQPEDFTGEVADIATSLDLSLDGRICRARLAAALLEEMDYLRREVLFTPERWLADYRAACLNVGRTVRLLQGDTRETVQALRIDEQYGLVVRHEDGTEETVRSGEVSVRGLYGYTE
;
A
#
# COMPACT_ATOMS: atom_id res chain seq x y z
N MET A 1 -54.63 20.65 36.26
CA MET A 1 -53.93 21.08 37.50
C MET A 1 -52.45 21.24 37.18
N SER A 2 -52.02 22.49 37.24
CA SER A 2 -50.70 23.00 36.95
C SER A 2 -49.73 22.72 38.07
N LEU A 3 -48.47 22.45 37.80
CA LEU A 3 -47.36 22.92 38.63
C LEU A 3 -46.07 23.00 37.78
N ARG A 4 -45.67 24.25 37.55
CA ARG A 4 -44.37 24.71 37.07
C ARG A 4 -43.36 24.69 38.20
N GLY A 5 -42.09 24.39 37.90
CA GLY A 5 -40.96 24.54 38.84
C GLY A 5 -39.63 24.59 38.07
N ARG A 6 -39.26 25.74 37.73
CA ARG A 6 -38.10 26.63 37.94
C ARG A 6 -36.72 26.06 37.57
N ILE A 7 -36.21 26.69 36.57
CA ILE A 7 -34.81 26.80 36.09
C ILE A 7 -33.93 27.46 37.15
N ALA A 8 -32.75 26.93 37.43
CA ALA A 8 -31.68 27.64 38.13
C ALA A 8 -30.43 27.71 37.23
N ASN A 9 -30.20 28.90 36.73
CA ASN A 9 -28.99 29.39 36.10
C ASN A 9 -27.83 29.39 37.10
N ARG A 10 -26.68 28.85 36.79
CA ARG A 10 -25.42 29.20 37.45
C ARG A 10 -24.39 29.63 36.43
N SER A 11 -23.99 30.84 36.62
CA SER A 11 -23.06 31.70 35.90
C SER A 11 -21.62 31.15 35.88
N TRP A 12 -21.00 31.30 34.73
CA TRP A 12 -19.55 31.18 34.51
C TRP A 12 -18.81 32.35 35.19
N GLN A 13 -17.85 32.03 36.02
CA GLN A 13 -16.81 32.99 36.45
C GLN A 13 -15.51 32.68 35.70
N SER A 14 -15.04 33.71 35.05
CA SER A 14 -13.78 33.87 34.36
C SER A 14 -12.59 33.76 35.32
N VAL A 15 -11.54 33.00 34.94
CA VAL A 15 -10.22 33.10 35.56
C VAL A 15 -9.23 33.60 34.52
N ALA A 16 -8.58 34.69 34.87
CA ALA A 16 -7.63 35.46 34.06
C ALA A 16 -6.24 34.78 33.94
N PRO A 17 -5.39 35.21 32.97
CA PRO A 17 -4.14 34.56 32.63
C PRO A 17 -2.98 34.97 33.53
N LEU A 18 -2.12 34.03 33.89
CA LEU A 18 -0.88 34.25 34.62
C LEU A 18 0.33 34.45 33.70
N HIS A 19 1.01 35.51 33.98
CA HIS A 19 2.28 36.11 33.59
C HIS A 19 3.35 35.23 32.91
N ARG A 20 3.87 35.80 31.83
CA ARG A 20 5.21 35.53 31.23
C ARG A 20 6.29 36.13 32.13
N THR A 21 7.35 35.38 32.37
CA THR A 21 8.65 35.92 32.80
C THR A 21 9.74 35.44 31.86
N PRO A 22 10.69 36.30 31.43
CA PRO A 22 11.72 35.94 30.47
C PRO A 22 12.93 35.33 31.15
N CYS A 23 13.55 34.32 30.58
CA CYS A 23 14.81 33.79 31.05
C CYS A 23 15.97 34.16 30.12
N HIS A 24 17.04 34.56 30.77
CA HIS A 24 18.26 35.20 30.31
C HIS A 24 19.15 34.33 29.41
N THR A 25 19.78 34.97 28.47
CA THR A 25 21.00 34.67 27.74
C THR A 25 22.20 34.32 28.63
N ARG A 26 22.96 33.27 28.25
CA ARG A 26 24.41 33.00 28.45
C ARG A 26 24.67 31.60 27.92
N GLY A 27 25.71 31.28 27.19
CA GLY A 27 26.99 31.83 26.87
C GLY A 27 27.73 30.75 26.08
N TRP A 28 28.38 31.16 25.03
CA TRP A 28 29.19 30.31 24.18
C TRP A 28 30.44 29.83 24.92
N VAL A 29 30.70 28.51 24.96
CA VAL A 29 31.98 27.96 25.37
C VAL A 29 32.71 27.43 24.12
N ARG A 30 33.84 28.06 23.81
CA ARG A 30 34.81 27.67 22.78
C ARG A 30 35.55 26.39 23.21
N ALA A 31 35.64 25.42 22.30
CA ALA A 31 36.58 24.31 22.40
C ALA A 31 38.01 24.73 22.03
N PRO A 32 39.06 24.16 22.64
CA PRO A 32 40.46 24.57 22.43
C PRO A 32 41.05 23.93 21.16
N ARG A 33 41.95 24.69 20.53
CA ARG A 33 42.82 24.29 19.41
C ARG A 33 43.97 23.41 19.93
N PRO A 34 44.43 22.40 19.16
CA PRO A 34 45.67 21.72 19.46
C PRO A 34 46.90 22.53 19.00
N THR A 35 47.91 22.50 19.81
CA THR A 35 49.21 23.12 19.75
C THR A 35 50.12 22.45 18.70
N ARG A 36 50.95 23.30 18.07
CA ARG A 36 52.09 22.98 17.21
C ARG A 36 53.25 22.34 18.01
N GLY A 37 53.97 21.42 17.37
CA GLY A 37 55.29 20.99 17.74
C GLY A 37 56.01 20.41 16.54
N ILE A 38 56.95 21.20 16.00
CA ILE A 38 58.39 20.97 15.74
C ILE A 38 58.73 19.67 14.95
N GLY A 39 59.08 19.63 13.72
CA GLY A 39 60.15 20.18 12.95
C GLY A 39 61.40 19.28 12.95
N ILE A 40 61.76 18.66 11.78
CA ILE A 40 63.15 18.45 11.35
C ILE A 40 63.15 18.32 9.82
N VAL A 41 64.05 19.06 9.22
CA VAL A 41 64.45 19.20 7.82
C VAL A 41 65.44 18.08 7.44
N VAL A 42 65.43 17.59 6.19
CA VAL A 42 66.57 17.57 5.23
C VAL A 42 66.25 16.60 4.08
N GLY A 43 66.52 17.05 2.87
CA GLY A 43 66.83 16.22 1.70
C GLY A 43 66.19 16.66 0.39
N ALA A 44 67.04 17.18 -0.47
CA ALA A 44 66.81 17.86 -1.74
C ALA A 44 66.42 16.91 -2.90
N ASP A 45 65.81 17.59 -3.92
CA ASP A 45 65.88 17.38 -5.37
C ASP A 45 65.26 16.12 -6.00
N ASP A 46 64.07 16.31 -6.66
CA ASP A 46 63.96 16.18 -8.11
C ASP A 46 62.54 16.62 -8.57
N PRO A 47 62.33 17.22 -9.76
CA PRO A 47 61.06 17.75 -10.18
C PRO A 47 60.19 16.64 -10.75
N VAL A 48 59.25 16.19 -9.98
CA VAL A 48 58.18 15.27 -10.41
C VAL A 48 57.17 16.08 -11.21
N ARG A 49 56.91 15.64 -12.45
CA ARG A 49 55.83 16.09 -13.34
C ARG A 49 54.50 16.06 -12.60
N PRO A 50 53.59 17.03 -12.88
CA PRO A 50 52.25 16.95 -12.30
C PRO A 50 51.52 15.71 -12.84
N GLU A 51 51.22 14.78 -11.95
CA GLU A 51 50.26 13.71 -12.22
C GLU A 51 48.93 14.34 -12.58
N ARG A 52 48.39 13.96 -13.74
CA ARG A 52 47.04 14.28 -14.14
C ARG A 52 46.12 13.64 -13.07
N GLU A 53 45.43 14.47 -12.31
CA GLU A 53 44.30 14.05 -11.49
C GLU A 53 43.32 13.31 -12.40
N ASN A 54 43.28 12.00 -12.20
CA ASN A 54 42.32 11.13 -12.82
C ASN A 54 41.00 11.32 -12.05
N THR A 55 40.24 12.36 -12.45
CA THR A 55 38.86 12.56 -12.01
C THR A 55 38.07 11.37 -12.50
N TYR A 56 37.91 10.35 -11.64
CA TYR A 56 36.89 9.34 -11.79
C TYR A 56 35.56 10.06 -11.69
N PHE A 57 34.98 10.37 -12.83
CA PHE A 57 33.61 10.80 -12.97
C PHE A 57 32.70 9.76 -12.34
N CYS A 58 31.92 10.16 -11.35
CA CYS A 58 30.76 9.44 -10.82
C CYS A 58 29.70 9.36 -11.91
N GLY A 59 29.88 8.46 -12.87
CA GLY A 59 28.99 8.32 -14.06
C GLY A 59 27.67 7.60 -13.77
N GLY A 60 27.29 7.35 -12.50
CA GLY A 60 26.08 6.62 -12.15
C GLY A 60 24.84 7.51 -12.07
N GLU A 61 24.92 8.67 -11.45
CA GLU A 61 23.77 9.55 -11.23
C GLU A 61 23.33 10.26 -12.52
N ASP A 62 24.25 10.75 -13.31
CA ASP A 62 23.96 11.41 -14.60
C ASP A 62 23.39 10.44 -15.64
N ALA A 63 23.80 9.18 -15.64
CA ALA A 63 23.28 8.17 -16.55
C ALA A 63 21.81 7.81 -16.22
N ASN A 64 21.46 7.71 -14.94
CA ASN A 64 20.07 7.45 -14.50
C ASN A 64 19.16 8.65 -14.81
N MET A 65 19.62 9.86 -14.59
CA MET A 65 18.89 11.09 -14.92
C MET A 65 18.62 11.21 -16.43
N SER A 66 19.59 10.83 -17.28
CA SER A 66 19.40 10.82 -18.73
C SER A 66 18.36 9.79 -19.19
N GLN A 67 18.31 8.60 -18.58
CA GLN A 67 17.30 7.58 -18.88
C GLN A 67 15.89 8.06 -18.53
N GLN A 68 15.72 8.64 -17.34
CA GLN A 68 14.41 9.16 -16.90
C GLN A 68 13.91 10.28 -17.83
N ARG A 69 14.81 11.19 -18.25
CA ARG A 69 14.47 12.29 -19.17
C ARG A 69 14.08 11.78 -20.56
N VAL A 70 14.80 10.79 -21.10
CA VAL A 70 14.46 10.15 -22.39
C VAL A 70 13.13 9.41 -22.30
N CYS A 71 12.90 8.64 -21.23
CA CYS A 71 11.65 7.93 -21.01
C CYS A 71 10.47 8.90 -20.97
N ARG A 72 10.58 9.97 -20.20
CA ARG A 72 9.55 10.99 -20.08
C ARG A 72 9.25 11.67 -21.43
N ALA A 73 10.26 12.05 -22.18
CA ALA A 73 10.07 12.66 -23.49
C ALA A 73 9.33 11.72 -24.48
N LEU A 74 9.67 10.43 -24.46
CA LEU A 74 8.98 9.44 -25.29
C LEU A 74 7.54 9.20 -24.85
N GLN A 75 7.25 9.26 -23.53
CA GLN A 75 5.89 9.15 -22.99
C GLN A 75 5.03 10.34 -23.38
N GLU A 76 5.56 11.55 -23.24
CA GLU A 76 4.84 12.80 -23.55
C GLU A 76 4.54 12.94 -25.06
N ALA A 77 5.43 12.43 -25.91
CA ALA A 77 5.26 12.49 -27.35
C ALA A 77 4.16 11.57 -27.88
N GLY A 78 3.97 10.38 -27.29
CA GLY A 78 2.99 9.38 -27.75
C GLY A 78 3.23 8.78 -29.12
N ASP A 79 4.18 9.32 -29.92
CA ASP A 79 4.59 8.86 -31.23
C ASP A 79 6.14 8.84 -31.34
N TYR A 80 6.66 8.62 -32.55
CA TYR A 80 8.10 8.57 -32.79
C TYR A 80 8.78 9.92 -32.60
N LEU A 81 9.85 9.91 -31.80
CA LEU A 81 10.81 11.02 -31.68
C LEU A 81 12.15 10.62 -32.27
N SER A 82 12.71 11.45 -33.15
CA SER A 82 14.03 11.18 -33.71
C SER A 82 15.11 11.31 -32.63
N GLY A 83 16.19 10.53 -32.75
CA GLY A 83 17.33 10.65 -31.83
C GLY A 83 17.97 12.05 -31.84
N GLN A 84 17.81 12.82 -32.94
CA GLN A 84 18.28 14.21 -33.05
C GLN A 84 17.35 15.15 -32.26
N GLU A 85 16.06 14.96 -32.33
CA GLU A 85 15.07 15.71 -31.55
C GLU A 85 15.26 15.51 -30.05
N LEU A 86 15.37 14.25 -29.61
CA LEU A 86 15.66 13.90 -28.22
C LEU A 86 16.98 14.53 -27.75
N SER A 87 18.05 14.45 -28.58
CA SER A 87 19.36 15.08 -28.28
C SER A 87 19.24 16.58 -28.08
N ARG A 88 18.52 17.27 -28.97
CA ARG A 88 18.33 18.73 -28.91
C ARG A 88 17.46 19.13 -27.70
N THR A 89 16.34 18.48 -27.50
CA THR A 89 15.39 18.80 -26.42
C THR A 89 15.97 18.54 -25.05
N LEU A 90 16.76 17.47 -24.91
CA LEU A 90 17.31 17.06 -23.62
C LEU A 90 18.71 17.60 -23.36
N GLY A 91 19.36 18.23 -24.34
CA GLY A 91 20.73 18.76 -24.20
C GLY A 91 21.79 17.67 -24.01
N ILE A 92 21.58 16.45 -24.54
CA ILE A 92 22.50 15.31 -24.44
C ILE A 92 22.93 14.83 -25.82
N SER A 93 24.08 14.16 -25.93
CA SER A 93 24.55 13.65 -27.23
C SER A 93 23.65 12.53 -27.78
N ARG A 94 23.63 12.35 -29.10
CA ARG A 94 22.89 11.20 -29.73
C ARG A 94 23.34 9.84 -29.20
N ALA A 95 24.64 9.70 -28.88
CA ALA A 95 25.18 8.50 -28.27
C ALA A 95 24.61 8.28 -26.85
N ALA A 96 24.41 9.35 -26.08
CA ALA A 96 23.77 9.28 -24.76
C ALA A 96 22.29 8.92 -24.88
N VAL A 97 21.55 9.44 -25.87
CA VAL A 97 20.17 9.02 -26.18
C VAL A 97 20.13 7.53 -26.47
N TRP A 98 20.99 7.03 -27.34
CA TRP A 98 21.03 5.60 -27.66
C TRP A 98 21.32 4.73 -26.44
N LYS A 99 22.34 5.11 -25.63
CA LYS A 99 22.65 4.40 -24.36
C LYS A 99 21.47 4.40 -23.40
N ALA A 100 20.75 5.52 -23.29
CA ALA A 100 19.57 5.62 -22.46
C ALA A 100 18.43 4.71 -22.94
N VAL A 101 18.17 4.67 -24.26
CA VAL A 101 17.17 3.76 -24.86
C VAL A 101 17.53 2.30 -24.61
N GLU A 102 18.80 1.90 -24.83
CA GLU A 102 19.24 0.53 -24.57
C GLU A 102 19.17 0.15 -23.08
N ALA A 103 19.43 1.09 -22.19
CA ALA A 103 19.27 0.87 -20.77
C ALA A 103 17.79 0.73 -20.38
N LEU A 104 16.89 1.53 -20.93
CA LEU A 104 15.44 1.41 -20.75
C LEU A 104 14.91 0.07 -21.29
N ARG A 105 15.37 -0.39 -22.46
CA ARG A 105 15.03 -1.71 -23.00
C ARG A 105 15.44 -2.85 -22.07
N ARG A 106 16.65 -2.76 -21.50
CA ARG A 106 17.11 -3.75 -20.49
C ARG A 106 16.29 -3.71 -19.20
N GLN A 107 15.68 -2.57 -18.88
CA GLN A 107 14.74 -2.41 -17.76
C GLN A 107 13.32 -2.86 -18.13
N GLY A 108 13.10 -3.43 -19.34
CA GLY A 108 11.81 -3.98 -19.78
C GLY A 108 10.88 -2.97 -20.46
N TYR A 109 11.35 -1.75 -20.78
CA TYR A 109 10.58 -0.83 -21.62
C TYR A 109 10.52 -1.35 -23.05
N ASP A 110 9.33 -1.42 -23.61
CA ASP A 110 9.14 -1.74 -25.03
C ASP A 110 9.29 -0.45 -25.83
N ILE A 111 10.48 -0.25 -26.41
CA ILE A 111 10.80 0.93 -27.23
C ILE A 111 11.07 0.45 -28.64
N GLU A 112 10.13 0.76 -29.54
CA GLU A 112 10.27 0.52 -30.97
C GLU A 112 11.25 1.53 -31.59
N ALA A 113 12.13 1.05 -32.48
CA ALA A 113 13.00 1.90 -33.28
C ALA A 113 12.68 1.70 -34.76
N ARG A 114 12.41 2.80 -35.47
CA ARG A 114 12.22 2.79 -36.95
C ARG A 114 13.20 3.70 -37.63
N THR A 115 13.87 3.16 -38.62
CA THR A 115 14.79 3.93 -39.47
C THR A 115 14.07 5.14 -40.08
N GLY A 116 14.65 6.33 -39.93
CA GLY A 116 14.07 7.58 -40.41
C GLY A 116 12.99 8.20 -39.53
N ARG A 117 12.43 7.47 -38.57
CA ARG A 117 11.40 8.00 -37.63
C ARG A 117 11.92 8.18 -36.21
N GLY A 118 12.86 7.33 -35.75
CA GLY A 118 13.41 7.39 -34.41
C GLY A 118 12.82 6.35 -33.46
N TYR A 119 12.56 6.73 -32.21
CA TYR A 119 12.14 5.89 -31.12
C TYR A 119 10.71 6.21 -30.71
N ARG A 120 9.90 5.20 -30.40
CA ARG A 120 8.56 5.30 -29.83
C ARG A 120 8.45 4.36 -28.64
N LEU A 121 7.94 4.85 -27.53
CA LEU A 121 7.59 4.01 -26.39
C LEU A 121 6.26 3.31 -26.70
N VAL A 122 6.29 2.01 -26.82
CA VAL A 122 5.13 1.15 -27.07
C VAL A 122 4.54 0.63 -25.76
N GLY A 123 5.42 0.30 -24.81
CA GLY A 123 5.02 -0.18 -23.49
C GLY A 123 6.07 0.15 -22.43
N ALA A 124 5.61 0.42 -21.23
CA ALA A 124 6.47 0.56 -20.06
C ALA A 124 6.34 -0.68 -19.18
N PRO A 125 7.42 -1.14 -18.54
CA PRO A 125 7.31 -2.16 -17.53
C PRO A 125 6.42 -1.63 -16.41
N ASP A 126 5.63 -2.50 -15.82
CA ASP A 126 4.87 -2.16 -14.64
C ASP A 126 5.79 -2.17 -13.41
N LEU A 127 6.58 -1.12 -13.28
CA LEU A 127 7.50 -0.94 -12.16
C LEU A 127 6.75 -0.38 -10.95
N LEU A 128 6.79 -1.12 -9.85
CA LEU A 128 6.30 -0.65 -8.57
C LEU A 128 7.46 0.00 -7.82
N SER A 129 7.56 1.32 -7.90
CA SER A 129 8.53 2.13 -7.15
C SER A 129 7.83 3.32 -6.49
N ARG A 130 8.50 3.98 -5.55
CA ARG A 130 7.98 5.19 -4.91
C ARG A 130 7.63 6.25 -5.96
N GLU A 131 8.53 6.52 -6.87
CA GLU A 131 8.39 7.55 -7.91
C GLU A 131 7.23 7.24 -8.86
N THR A 132 7.04 5.95 -9.21
CA THR A 132 5.91 5.56 -10.08
C THR A 132 4.57 5.69 -9.38
N VAL A 133 4.48 5.38 -8.09
CA VAL A 133 3.26 5.55 -7.29
C VAL A 133 2.94 7.03 -7.09
N GLU A 134 3.93 7.86 -6.75
CA GLU A 134 3.75 9.31 -6.53
C GLU A 134 3.15 10.03 -7.73
N ARG A 135 3.43 9.59 -8.95
CA ARG A 135 2.84 10.16 -10.19
C ARG A 135 1.32 10.05 -10.25
N TYR A 136 0.73 9.08 -9.57
CA TYR A 136 -0.71 8.82 -9.57
C TYR A 136 -1.41 9.30 -8.30
N LEU A 137 -0.68 9.75 -7.28
CA LEU A 137 -1.27 10.33 -6.08
C LEU A 137 -1.84 11.71 -6.38
N SER A 138 -3.06 11.98 -5.91
CA SER A 138 -3.70 13.30 -6.03
C SER A 138 -3.04 14.35 -5.14
N ARG A 139 -2.32 13.94 -4.11
CA ARG A 139 -1.59 14.79 -3.16
C ARG A 139 -0.28 14.13 -2.76
N PRO A 140 0.79 14.90 -2.50
CA PRO A 140 2.04 14.38 -1.96
C PRO A 140 1.79 13.60 -0.66
N ARG A 141 2.49 12.47 -0.50
CA ARG A 141 2.46 11.65 0.71
C ARG A 141 3.89 11.22 1.06
N GLU A 142 4.31 11.51 2.29
CA GLU A 142 5.67 11.18 2.74
C GLU A 142 5.75 9.81 3.43
N ASP A 143 4.68 9.42 4.15
CA ASP A 143 4.65 8.25 5.03
C ASP A 143 4.35 6.95 4.29
N PHE A 144 5.06 6.67 3.18
CA PHE A 144 5.01 5.34 2.57
C PHE A 144 6.37 4.90 2.04
N ARG A 145 6.56 3.58 2.01
CA ARG A 145 7.77 2.92 1.49
C ARG A 145 7.38 1.92 0.43
N VAL A 146 8.20 1.80 -0.60
CA VAL A 146 8.11 0.75 -1.61
C VAL A 146 9.38 -0.06 -1.56
N LEU A 147 9.24 -1.36 -1.34
CA LEU A 147 10.34 -2.32 -1.17
C LEU A 147 10.36 -3.27 -2.37
N GLU A 148 11.54 -3.59 -2.86
CA GLU A 148 11.70 -4.61 -3.89
C GLU A 148 11.34 -5.99 -3.33
N THR A 149 11.91 -6.34 -2.17
CA THR A 149 11.66 -7.62 -1.51
C THR A 149 11.59 -7.43 0.00
N VAL A 150 10.65 -8.12 0.62
CA VAL A 150 10.49 -8.16 2.09
C VAL A 150 10.01 -9.55 2.52
N ASP A 151 10.17 -9.89 3.81
CA ASP A 151 9.55 -11.11 4.37
C ASP A 151 8.02 -11.05 4.27
N SER A 152 7.42 -10.00 4.85
CA SER A 152 6.00 -9.70 4.79
C SER A 152 5.80 -8.21 5.07
N THR A 153 4.97 -7.54 4.28
CA THR A 153 4.63 -6.12 4.50
C THR A 153 3.98 -5.91 5.87
N ASN A 154 3.14 -6.84 6.36
CA ASN A 154 2.59 -6.80 7.71
C ASN A 154 3.68 -6.89 8.78
N SER A 155 4.59 -7.85 8.65
CA SER A 155 5.70 -8.02 9.60
C SER A 155 6.62 -6.80 9.61
N PHE A 156 6.85 -6.21 8.45
CA PHE A 156 7.63 -4.97 8.34
C PHE A 156 6.92 -3.79 9.00
N CYS A 157 5.60 -3.60 8.77
CA CYS A 157 4.82 -2.57 9.46
C CYS A 157 4.83 -2.75 10.98
N ARG A 158 4.77 -3.99 11.48
CA ARG A 158 4.88 -4.25 12.93
C ARG A 158 6.25 -3.86 13.49
N ARG A 159 7.34 -4.11 12.77
CA ARG A 159 8.68 -3.62 13.16
C ARG A 159 8.71 -2.10 13.22
N LEU A 160 8.18 -1.44 12.18
CA LEU A 160 8.07 0.02 12.15
C LEU A 160 7.20 0.57 13.31
N ALA A 161 6.16 -0.15 13.70
CA ALA A 161 5.33 0.24 14.83
C ALA A 161 6.11 0.26 16.14
N LEU A 162 7.00 -0.73 16.36
CA LEU A 162 7.89 -0.79 17.53
C LEU A 162 8.98 0.29 17.49
N GLU A 163 9.39 0.71 16.30
CA GLU A 163 10.34 1.81 16.08
C GLU A 163 9.68 3.21 16.19
N GLY A 164 8.40 3.28 16.47
CA GLY A 164 7.69 4.54 16.64
C GLY A 164 7.21 5.20 15.34
N ALA A 165 7.09 4.46 14.24
CA ALA A 165 6.57 5.00 13.00
C ALA A 165 5.20 5.66 13.20
N PRO A 166 4.92 6.79 12.49
CA PRO A 166 3.68 7.55 12.67
C PRO A 166 2.44 6.80 12.18
N ASP A 167 1.28 7.25 12.67
CA ASP A 167 -0.03 6.80 12.22
C ASP A 167 -0.23 7.07 10.74
N GLY A 168 -0.67 6.05 9.99
CA GLY A 168 -0.86 6.12 8.56
C GLY A 168 0.35 5.67 7.74
N THR A 169 1.47 5.27 8.37
CA THR A 169 2.63 4.73 7.65
C THR A 169 2.24 3.52 6.80
N ALA A 170 2.54 3.56 5.50
CA ALA A 170 2.24 2.48 4.57
C ALA A 170 3.50 1.82 4.00
N VAL A 171 3.41 0.53 3.71
CA VAL A 171 4.47 -0.27 3.10
C VAL A 171 3.89 -1.04 1.92
N LEU A 172 4.55 -0.90 0.79
CA LEU A 172 4.29 -1.68 -0.42
C LEU A 172 5.51 -2.56 -0.72
N ALA A 173 5.30 -3.70 -1.35
CA ALA A 173 6.39 -4.55 -1.80
C ALA A 173 6.10 -5.13 -3.18
N ASP A 174 7.16 -5.29 -3.99
CA ASP A 174 7.09 -5.99 -5.26
C ASP A 174 7.09 -7.51 -5.08
N CYS A 175 7.77 -8.00 -4.02
CA CYS A 175 7.86 -9.41 -3.66
C CYS A 175 7.77 -9.62 -2.15
N GLN A 176 7.10 -10.71 -1.71
CA GLN A 176 7.20 -11.17 -0.33
C GLN A 176 7.72 -12.61 -0.29
N THR A 177 8.76 -12.87 0.51
CA THR A 177 9.35 -14.21 0.68
C THR A 177 8.59 -15.09 1.68
N ALA A 178 7.81 -14.46 2.58
CA ALA A 178 7.00 -15.11 3.59
C ALA A 178 5.65 -14.40 3.74
N GLY A 179 4.95 -14.18 2.60
CA GLY A 179 3.62 -13.56 2.58
C GLY A 179 2.63 -14.32 3.47
N ARG A 180 1.84 -13.58 4.25
CA ARG A 180 0.97 -14.13 5.31
C ARG A 180 -0.49 -13.96 4.98
N GLY A 181 -1.26 -15.01 5.23
CA GLY A 181 -2.70 -15.02 5.26
C GLY A 181 -3.23 -15.33 6.65
N ARG A 182 -4.54 -15.42 6.79
CA ARG A 182 -5.20 -15.80 8.06
C ARG A 182 -4.85 -17.25 8.42
N ARG A 183 -4.81 -17.55 9.73
CA ARG A 183 -4.60 -18.90 10.28
C ARG A 183 -3.29 -19.57 9.88
N GLY A 184 -2.23 -18.80 9.76
CA GLY A 184 -0.93 -19.34 9.38
C GLY A 184 -0.79 -19.76 7.91
N ARG A 185 -1.81 -19.51 7.07
CA ARG A 185 -1.71 -19.74 5.63
C ARG A 185 -0.70 -18.77 5.01
N SER A 186 -0.04 -19.19 3.95
CA SER A 186 0.80 -18.33 3.13
C SER A 186 -0.04 -17.55 2.11
N PHE A 187 0.44 -16.37 1.73
CA PHE A 187 -0.04 -15.63 0.57
C PHE A 187 1.07 -15.58 -0.48
N GLN A 188 0.85 -16.18 -1.63
CA GLN A 188 1.85 -16.25 -2.70
C GLN A 188 2.09 -14.84 -3.28
N SER A 189 3.35 -14.42 -3.27
CA SER A 189 3.71 -13.03 -3.54
C SER A 189 4.93 -12.92 -4.46
N PRO A 190 4.86 -13.47 -5.69
CA PRO A 190 5.97 -13.44 -6.64
C PRO A 190 6.27 -12.02 -7.12
N ALA A 191 7.54 -11.74 -7.39
CA ALA A 191 8.01 -10.45 -7.87
C ALA A 191 7.33 -10.05 -9.20
N GLY A 192 7.01 -8.78 -9.34
CA GLY A 192 6.44 -8.23 -10.56
C GLY A 192 4.99 -8.60 -10.84
N LYS A 193 4.32 -9.36 -9.97
CA LYS A 193 3.02 -9.96 -10.27
C LYS A 193 1.86 -9.37 -9.47
N GLY A 194 2.05 -9.08 -8.19
CA GLY A 194 0.98 -8.61 -7.31
C GLY A 194 1.19 -7.21 -6.77
N LEU A 195 0.21 -6.73 -6.03
CA LEU A 195 0.32 -5.56 -5.16
C LEU A 195 0.21 -6.03 -3.72
N PHE A 196 1.31 -5.96 -2.99
CA PHE A 196 1.39 -6.32 -1.57
C PHE A 196 1.53 -5.06 -0.75
N PHE A 197 0.54 -4.79 0.05
CA PHE A 197 0.34 -3.52 0.75
C PHE A 197 0.05 -3.77 2.22
N SER A 198 0.61 -2.97 3.09
CA SER A 198 0.20 -2.89 4.50
C SER A 198 0.19 -1.45 4.97
N VAL A 199 -0.73 -1.12 5.87
CA VAL A 199 -0.77 0.18 6.52
C VAL A 199 -0.83 0.00 8.03
N LEU A 200 -0.07 0.84 8.73
CA LEU A 200 -0.01 0.94 10.18
C LEU A 200 -0.91 2.09 10.64
N TRP A 201 -1.85 1.81 11.54
CA TRP A 201 -2.66 2.83 12.20
C TRP A 201 -2.52 2.75 13.71
N ARG A 202 -2.68 3.91 14.38
CA ARG A 202 -2.64 4.08 15.83
C ARG A 202 -3.92 4.74 16.30
N PRO A 203 -5.07 4.07 16.20
CA PRO A 203 -6.34 4.66 16.65
C PRO A 203 -6.40 4.67 18.16
N ASP A 204 -6.74 5.82 18.73
CA ASP A 204 -7.02 5.92 20.17
C ASP A 204 -8.46 5.46 20.45
N CYS A 205 -8.63 4.15 20.56
CA CYS A 205 -9.95 3.55 20.81
C CYS A 205 -9.85 2.15 21.41
N ALA A 206 -10.97 1.67 21.96
CA ALA A 206 -11.12 0.31 22.39
C ALA A 206 -11.17 -0.67 21.19
N PRO A 207 -10.68 -1.92 21.35
CA PRO A 207 -10.58 -2.91 20.28
C PRO A 207 -11.91 -3.19 19.55
N GLU A 208 -13.03 -3.11 20.25
CA GLU A 208 -14.37 -3.38 19.71
C GLU A 208 -14.75 -2.41 18.58
N LYS A 209 -14.22 -1.18 18.63
CA LYS A 209 -14.44 -0.17 17.58
C LYS A 209 -13.79 -0.55 16.24
N LEU A 210 -12.80 -1.44 16.25
CA LEU A 210 -12.09 -1.89 15.07
C LEU A 210 -12.60 -3.21 14.49
N LEU A 211 -13.63 -3.81 15.06
CA LEU A 211 -14.25 -5.05 14.52
C LEU A 211 -14.66 -4.91 13.05
N PRO A 212 -15.21 -3.77 12.58
CA PRO A 212 -15.55 -3.59 11.17
C PRO A 212 -14.34 -3.36 10.23
N LEU A 213 -13.15 -3.17 10.76
CA LEU A 213 -11.99 -2.68 9.99
C LEU A 213 -11.64 -3.55 8.77
N THR A 214 -11.69 -4.88 8.91
CA THR A 214 -11.44 -5.80 7.78
C THR A 214 -12.49 -5.62 6.67
N ALA A 215 -13.77 -5.48 7.05
CA ALA A 215 -14.86 -5.27 6.11
C ALA A 215 -14.77 -3.90 5.42
N LEU A 216 -14.47 -2.85 6.19
CA LEU A 216 -14.25 -1.51 5.65
C LEU A 216 -13.05 -1.48 4.68
N SER A 217 -11.98 -2.19 5.02
CA SER A 217 -10.82 -2.34 4.13
C SER A 217 -11.19 -3.06 2.82
N ALA A 218 -12.10 -4.04 2.87
CA ALA A 218 -12.58 -4.70 1.66
C ALA A 218 -13.35 -3.72 0.75
N VAL A 219 -14.16 -2.82 1.32
CA VAL A 219 -14.81 -1.75 0.54
C VAL A 219 -13.77 -0.82 -0.08
N ALA A 220 -12.73 -0.42 0.67
CA ALA A 220 -11.65 0.41 0.15
C ALA A 220 -10.96 -0.25 -1.05
N VAL A 221 -10.65 -1.55 -0.98
CA VAL A 221 -10.06 -2.29 -2.11
C VAL A 221 -11.03 -2.36 -3.30
N CYS A 222 -12.33 -2.64 -3.07
CA CYS A 222 -13.33 -2.62 -4.15
C CYS A 222 -13.35 -1.26 -4.88
N ARG A 223 -13.33 -0.17 -4.13
CA ARG A 223 -13.33 1.20 -4.67
C ARG A 223 -12.04 1.51 -5.45
N ALA A 224 -10.89 1.13 -4.90
CA ALA A 224 -9.60 1.31 -5.56
C ALA A 224 -9.52 0.53 -6.89
N VAL A 225 -9.93 -0.74 -6.90
CA VAL A 225 -9.98 -1.56 -8.11
C VAL A 225 -10.95 -0.97 -9.12
N GLN A 226 -12.18 -0.61 -8.70
CA GLN A 226 -13.18 -0.01 -9.58
C GLN A 226 -12.70 1.30 -10.19
N ARG A 227 -12.01 2.15 -9.43
CA ARG A 227 -11.46 3.44 -9.93
C ARG A 227 -10.43 3.24 -11.04
N VAL A 228 -9.65 2.17 -10.96
CA VAL A 228 -8.57 1.91 -11.92
C VAL A 228 -9.04 1.12 -13.13
N THR A 229 -9.96 0.15 -12.93
CA THR A 229 -10.36 -0.82 -13.95
C THR A 229 -11.77 -0.62 -14.49
N GLY A 230 -12.60 0.17 -13.81
CA GLY A 230 -14.04 0.26 -14.10
C GLY A 230 -14.87 -0.90 -13.55
N VAL A 231 -14.24 -1.99 -13.09
CA VAL A 231 -14.91 -3.20 -12.59
C VAL A 231 -14.84 -3.27 -11.08
N ARG A 232 -15.99 -3.53 -10.44
CA ARG A 232 -16.08 -3.66 -8.99
C ARG A 232 -16.04 -5.13 -8.57
N PRO A 233 -15.03 -5.57 -7.79
CA PRO A 233 -15.00 -6.91 -7.20
C PRO A 233 -16.15 -7.11 -6.20
N GLN A 234 -16.51 -8.37 -5.97
CA GLN A 234 -17.41 -8.77 -4.90
C GLN A 234 -16.61 -9.09 -3.63
N ILE A 235 -17.27 -9.02 -2.48
CA ILE A 235 -16.67 -9.35 -1.20
C ILE A 235 -17.18 -10.72 -0.75
N LYS A 236 -16.27 -11.65 -0.54
CA LYS A 236 -16.56 -12.88 0.18
C LYS A 236 -16.24 -12.68 1.65
N TRP A 237 -17.29 -12.61 2.47
CA TRP A 237 -17.17 -12.42 3.90
C TRP A 237 -16.22 -13.46 4.52
N PRO A 238 -15.31 -13.08 5.46
CA PRO A 238 -15.16 -11.73 5.98
C PRO A 238 -14.05 -10.89 5.30
N ASN A 239 -13.16 -11.47 4.50
CA ASN A 239 -11.86 -10.85 4.18
C ASN A 239 -11.31 -11.10 2.78
N ASP A 240 -12.06 -11.75 1.91
CA ASP A 240 -11.60 -12.06 0.56
C ASP A 240 -12.37 -11.24 -0.49
N LEU A 241 -11.67 -10.80 -1.52
CA LEU A 241 -12.30 -10.20 -2.69
C LEU A 241 -12.31 -11.20 -3.84
N VAL A 242 -13.39 -11.16 -4.59
CA VAL A 242 -13.71 -12.13 -5.65
C VAL A 242 -14.01 -11.39 -6.94
N LEU A 243 -13.48 -11.90 -8.03
CA LEU A 243 -13.77 -11.45 -9.39
C LEU A 243 -13.99 -12.68 -10.28
N GLY A 244 -15.10 -12.70 -11.04
CA GLY A 244 -15.46 -13.85 -11.86
C GLY A 244 -15.58 -15.17 -11.08
N GLY A 245 -16.07 -15.13 -9.83
CA GLY A 245 -16.21 -16.31 -8.97
C GLY A 245 -14.90 -16.80 -8.33
N ARG A 246 -13.76 -16.15 -8.57
CA ARG A 246 -12.44 -16.56 -8.08
C ARG A 246 -11.81 -15.52 -7.18
N LYS A 247 -10.94 -15.95 -6.27
CA LYS A 247 -10.25 -15.08 -5.31
C LYS A 247 -9.25 -14.17 -6.00
N LEU A 248 -9.53 -12.86 -5.94
CA LEU A 248 -8.67 -11.79 -6.45
C LEU A 248 -7.71 -11.27 -5.37
N ALA A 249 -8.20 -11.10 -4.14
CA ALA A 249 -7.43 -10.48 -3.08
C ALA A 249 -7.78 -11.06 -1.71
N GLY A 250 -6.87 -10.87 -0.75
CA GLY A 250 -7.08 -11.21 0.66
C GLY A 250 -6.63 -10.08 1.57
N ILE A 251 -7.33 -9.95 2.71
CA ILE A 251 -7.05 -8.95 3.73
C ILE A 251 -6.70 -9.63 5.04
N LEU A 252 -5.64 -9.15 5.70
CA LEU A 252 -5.18 -9.62 7.01
C LEU A 252 -5.01 -8.43 7.95
N THR A 253 -5.91 -8.31 8.91
CA THR A 253 -5.85 -7.31 9.98
C THR A 253 -5.22 -7.93 11.22
N GLU A 254 -4.15 -7.31 11.74
CA GLU A 254 -3.46 -7.72 12.97
C GLU A 254 -3.43 -6.54 13.93
N MET A 255 -3.87 -6.74 15.16
CA MET A 255 -3.99 -5.72 16.19
C MET A 255 -3.09 -6.05 17.37
N SER A 256 -2.45 -5.03 17.93
CA SER A 256 -1.66 -5.11 19.16
C SER A 256 -2.29 -4.24 20.23
N LEU A 257 -2.40 -4.76 21.44
CA LEU A 257 -2.95 -4.06 22.60
C LEU A 257 -1.82 -3.62 23.54
N GLU A 258 -2.04 -2.54 24.26
CA GLU A 258 -1.20 -2.13 25.37
C GLU A 258 -1.50 -3.01 26.58
N GLY A 259 -0.44 -3.49 27.25
CA GLY A 259 -0.56 -4.55 28.26
C GLY A 259 -1.46 -4.24 29.46
N GLU A 260 -1.47 -2.98 29.92
CA GLU A 260 -2.22 -2.60 31.13
C GLU A 260 -3.55 -1.89 30.83
N SER A 261 -3.62 -1.10 29.78
CA SER A 261 -4.82 -0.33 29.43
C SER A 261 -5.84 -1.14 28.66
N GLY A 262 -5.40 -2.20 27.97
CA GLY A 262 -6.23 -2.94 26.99
C GLY A 262 -6.59 -2.12 25.77
N HIS A 263 -6.08 -0.89 25.62
CA HIS A 263 -6.28 -0.05 24.45
C HIS A 263 -5.47 -0.55 23.27
N VAL A 264 -5.86 -0.12 22.09
CA VAL A 264 -5.14 -0.47 20.86
C VAL A 264 -3.85 0.32 20.77
N SER A 265 -2.71 -0.35 20.87
CA SER A 265 -1.40 0.26 20.61
C SER A 265 -1.24 0.60 19.13
N HIS A 266 -1.53 -0.36 18.29
CA HIS A 266 -1.54 -0.20 16.83
C HIS A 266 -2.31 -1.33 16.15
N VAL A 267 -2.73 -1.07 14.91
CA VAL A 267 -3.29 -2.06 14.02
C VAL A 267 -2.57 -2.01 12.67
N VAL A 268 -2.30 -3.19 12.11
CA VAL A 268 -1.74 -3.34 10.76
C VAL A 268 -2.78 -3.99 9.87
N VAL A 269 -3.12 -3.34 8.78
CA VAL A 269 -4.01 -3.87 7.75
C VAL A 269 -3.18 -4.25 6.54
N GLY A 270 -3.04 -5.55 6.29
CA GLY A 270 -2.38 -6.10 5.12
C GLY A 270 -3.38 -6.45 4.02
N ILE A 271 -3.04 -6.13 2.80
CA ILE A 271 -3.83 -6.34 1.60
C ILE A 271 -2.93 -6.93 0.51
N GLY A 272 -3.27 -8.13 0.04
CA GLY A 272 -2.62 -8.74 -1.11
C GLY A 272 -3.60 -8.77 -2.28
N ILE A 273 -3.23 -8.18 -3.43
CA ILE A 273 -4.04 -8.17 -4.66
C ILE A 273 -3.26 -8.87 -5.75
N ASN A 274 -3.88 -9.87 -6.37
CA ASN A 274 -3.34 -10.51 -7.56
C ASN A 274 -3.58 -9.61 -8.79
N VAL A 275 -2.51 -9.22 -9.49
CA VAL A 275 -2.59 -8.28 -10.62
C VAL A 275 -2.20 -8.97 -11.93
N HIS A 276 -0.97 -9.44 -12.03
CA HIS A 276 -0.38 -10.04 -13.26
C HIS A 276 -0.11 -11.54 -13.16
N GLN A 277 -0.50 -12.18 -12.03
CA GLN A 277 -0.33 -13.62 -11.89
C GLN A 277 -1.03 -14.36 -13.05
N GLN A 278 -0.34 -15.35 -13.60
CA GLN A 278 -0.86 -16.28 -14.57
C GLN A 278 -1.29 -17.59 -13.87
N PRO A 279 -2.04 -18.50 -14.51
CA PRO A 279 -2.50 -19.72 -13.85
C PRO A 279 -1.36 -20.53 -13.21
N GLU A 280 -0.18 -20.57 -13.81
CA GLU A 280 1.00 -21.28 -13.32
C GLU A 280 1.64 -20.65 -12.08
N ASP A 281 1.35 -19.38 -11.79
CA ASP A 281 1.83 -18.69 -10.58
C ASP A 281 1.03 -19.11 -9.34
N PHE A 282 -0.16 -19.72 -9.50
CA PHE A 282 -0.99 -20.20 -8.41
C PHE A 282 -0.72 -21.68 -8.15
N THR A 283 -0.28 -22.02 -6.94
CA THR A 283 0.06 -23.38 -6.55
C THR A 283 -0.69 -23.84 -5.30
N GLY A 284 -0.81 -25.15 -5.11
CA GLY A 284 -1.47 -25.73 -3.93
C GLY A 284 -2.97 -25.41 -3.90
N GLU A 285 -3.51 -25.14 -2.70
CA GLU A 285 -4.95 -24.94 -2.46
C GLU A 285 -5.57 -23.74 -3.23
N VAL A 286 -4.74 -22.82 -3.71
CA VAL A 286 -5.23 -21.61 -4.39
C VAL A 286 -5.24 -21.75 -5.93
N ALA A 287 -4.63 -22.78 -6.48
CA ALA A 287 -4.50 -22.98 -7.93
C ALA A 287 -5.87 -22.93 -8.66
N ASP A 288 -6.86 -23.59 -8.09
CA ASP A 288 -8.19 -23.69 -8.72
C ASP A 288 -9.13 -22.56 -8.35
N ILE A 289 -8.83 -21.81 -7.29
CA ILE A 289 -9.74 -20.82 -6.71
C ILE A 289 -9.30 -19.37 -6.87
N ALA A 290 -8.04 -19.12 -7.25
CA ALA A 290 -7.51 -17.79 -7.42
C ALA A 290 -7.64 -17.27 -8.85
N THR A 291 -7.61 -15.95 -8.97
CA THR A 291 -7.49 -15.21 -10.21
C THR A 291 -6.65 -13.96 -10.00
N SER A 292 -6.33 -13.28 -11.10
CA SER A 292 -5.70 -11.95 -11.11
C SER A 292 -6.53 -10.97 -11.92
N LEU A 293 -6.16 -9.69 -11.86
CA LEU A 293 -6.81 -8.67 -12.69
C LEU A 293 -6.57 -8.95 -14.18
N ASP A 294 -5.34 -9.31 -14.57
CA ASP A 294 -5.02 -9.61 -15.98
C ASP A 294 -5.73 -10.86 -16.52
N LEU A 295 -6.03 -11.85 -15.66
CA LEU A 295 -6.80 -13.04 -16.07
C LEU A 295 -8.30 -12.77 -16.20
N SER A 296 -8.79 -11.72 -15.55
CA SER A 296 -10.22 -11.43 -15.44
C SER A 296 -10.66 -10.24 -16.28
N LEU A 297 -9.72 -9.43 -16.77
CA LEU A 297 -9.99 -8.18 -17.49
C LEU A 297 -9.14 -8.08 -18.74
N ASP A 298 -9.66 -7.41 -19.75
CA ASP A 298 -8.88 -7.04 -20.93
C ASP A 298 -7.96 -5.87 -20.63
N GLY A 299 -6.68 -6.02 -20.96
CA GLY A 299 -5.66 -4.99 -20.82
C GLY A 299 -4.83 -5.09 -19.54
N ARG A 300 -3.59 -4.61 -19.65
CA ARG A 300 -2.60 -4.67 -18.57
C ARG A 300 -2.87 -3.58 -17.54
N ILE A 301 -2.98 -3.96 -16.28
CA ILE A 301 -3.23 -3.06 -15.16
C ILE A 301 -1.92 -2.48 -14.63
N CYS A 302 -1.84 -1.17 -14.48
CA CYS A 302 -0.69 -0.50 -13.86
C CYS A 302 -0.77 -0.61 -12.33
N ARG A 303 0.14 -1.41 -11.72
CA ARG A 303 0.20 -1.62 -10.26
C ARG A 303 0.46 -0.33 -9.50
N ALA A 304 1.29 0.56 -10.03
CA ALA A 304 1.56 1.85 -9.41
C ALA A 304 0.30 2.73 -9.31
N ARG A 305 -0.55 2.73 -10.35
CA ARG A 305 -1.84 3.42 -10.34
C ARG A 305 -2.81 2.78 -9.35
N LEU A 306 -2.84 1.47 -9.28
CA LEU A 306 -3.66 0.74 -8.29
C LEU A 306 -3.17 0.99 -6.87
N ALA A 307 -1.87 1.03 -6.65
CA ALA A 307 -1.25 1.35 -5.36
C ALA A 307 -1.62 2.74 -4.87
N ALA A 308 -1.52 3.75 -5.74
CA ALA A 308 -1.92 5.12 -5.42
C ALA A 308 -3.43 5.19 -5.08
N ALA A 309 -4.28 4.55 -5.87
CA ALA A 309 -5.71 4.47 -5.60
C ALA A 309 -6.00 3.82 -4.24
N LEU A 310 -5.32 2.72 -3.93
CA LEU A 310 -5.48 2.02 -2.64
C LEU A 310 -4.99 2.86 -1.47
N LEU A 311 -3.84 3.53 -1.58
CA LEU A 311 -3.33 4.46 -0.57
C LEU A 311 -4.37 5.53 -0.23
N GLU A 312 -4.97 6.15 -1.24
CA GLU A 312 -5.97 7.21 -1.05
C GLU A 312 -7.27 6.70 -0.44
N GLU A 313 -7.78 5.53 -0.87
CA GLU A 313 -8.98 4.93 -0.29
C GLU A 313 -8.75 4.49 1.17
N MET A 314 -7.55 3.97 1.51
CA MET A 314 -7.20 3.63 2.89
C MET A 314 -7.02 4.89 3.75
N ASP A 315 -6.48 5.98 3.21
CA ASP A 315 -6.41 7.27 3.92
C ASP A 315 -7.80 7.86 4.15
N TYR A 316 -8.70 7.76 3.17
CA TYR A 316 -10.09 8.17 3.33
C TYR A 316 -10.80 7.33 4.39
N LEU A 317 -10.63 6.01 4.35
CA LEU A 317 -11.17 5.11 5.38
C LEU A 317 -10.69 5.53 6.78
N ARG A 318 -9.40 5.76 6.96
CA ARG A 318 -8.81 6.14 8.24
C ARG A 318 -9.39 7.44 8.80
N ARG A 319 -9.54 8.46 7.95
CA ARG A 319 -9.92 9.81 8.38
C ARG A 319 -11.42 10.00 8.51
N GLU A 320 -12.19 9.40 7.60
CA GLU A 320 -13.59 9.76 7.41
C GLU A 320 -14.58 8.63 7.75
N VAL A 321 -14.14 7.37 7.76
CA VAL A 321 -15.05 6.22 7.85
C VAL A 321 -14.82 5.36 9.07
N LEU A 322 -13.57 5.30 9.59
CA LEU A 322 -13.20 4.36 10.66
C LEU A 322 -14.10 4.46 11.89
N PHE A 323 -14.49 5.68 12.27
CA PHE A 323 -15.37 5.94 13.42
C PHE A 323 -16.83 6.22 13.03
N THR A 324 -17.16 6.11 11.73
CA THR A 324 -18.51 6.23 11.17
C THR A 324 -18.75 5.09 10.18
N PRO A 325 -18.62 3.80 10.61
CA PRO A 325 -18.61 2.65 9.72
C PRO A 325 -19.91 2.48 8.92
N GLU A 326 -21.04 3.01 9.43
CA GLU A 326 -22.34 3.01 8.76
C GLU A 326 -22.31 3.68 7.38
N ARG A 327 -21.36 4.58 7.13
CA ARG A 327 -21.20 5.27 5.83
C ARG A 327 -20.91 4.30 4.67
N TRP A 328 -20.25 3.17 4.96
CA TRP A 328 -19.91 2.17 3.95
C TRP A 328 -20.69 0.87 4.07
N LEU A 329 -21.64 0.77 5.00
CA LEU A 329 -22.41 -0.43 5.21
C LEU A 329 -23.26 -0.83 3.99
N ALA A 330 -23.89 0.14 3.34
CA ALA A 330 -24.66 -0.10 2.11
C ALA A 330 -23.75 -0.62 0.98
N ASP A 331 -22.56 -0.03 0.82
CA ASP A 331 -21.56 -0.45 -0.16
C ASP A 331 -21.07 -1.88 0.10
N TYR A 332 -20.85 -2.24 1.37
CA TYR A 332 -20.45 -3.57 1.76
C TYR A 332 -21.55 -4.60 1.48
N ARG A 333 -22.80 -4.31 1.91
CA ARG A 333 -23.97 -5.17 1.68
C ARG A 333 -24.20 -5.45 0.19
N ALA A 334 -24.08 -4.41 -0.64
CA ALA A 334 -24.24 -4.53 -2.09
C ALA A 334 -23.12 -5.37 -2.75
N ALA A 335 -21.91 -5.36 -2.19
CA ALA A 335 -20.77 -6.12 -2.70
C ALA A 335 -20.66 -7.54 -2.12
N CYS A 336 -21.34 -7.84 -0.99
CA CYS A 336 -21.21 -9.11 -0.29
C CYS A 336 -21.90 -10.24 -1.05
N LEU A 337 -21.12 -11.14 -1.63
CA LEU A 337 -21.64 -12.26 -2.43
C LEU A 337 -22.29 -13.38 -1.62
N ASN A 338 -22.06 -13.43 -0.30
CA ASN A 338 -22.56 -14.51 0.56
C ASN A 338 -24.06 -14.39 0.87
N VAL A 339 -24.58 -13.17 0.89
CA VAL A 339 -25.99 -12.90 1.26
C VAL A 339 -26.94 -13.52 0.25
N GLY A 340 -27.96 -14.21 0.77
CA GLY A 340 -28.97 -14.94 0.00
C GLY A 340 -28.52 -16.33 -0.45
N ARG A 341 -27.33 -16.78 -0.08
CA ARG A 341 -26.77 -18.09 -0.50
C ARG A 341 -26.73 -19.07 0.65
N THR A 342 -26.81 -20.35 0.32
CA THR A 342 -26.47 -21.44 1.22
C THR A 342 -24.95 -21.55 1.28
N VAL A 343 -24.39 -21.56 2.48
CA VAL A 343 -22.95 -21.50 2.70
C VAL A 343 -22.53 -22.52 3.75
N ARG A 344 -21.27 -22.93 3.72
CA ARG A 344 -20.71 -23.82 4.74
C ARG A 344 -20.00 -22.99 5.82
N LEU A 345 -20.54 -23.03 7.04
CA LEU A 345 -19.95 -22.42 8.22
C LEU A 345 -18.88 -23.37 8.78
N LEU A 346 -17.68 -22.85 9.03
CA LEU A 346 -16.60 -23.60 9.65
C LEU A 346 -16.20 -22.91 10.96
N GLN A 347 -16.55 -23.54 12.09
CA GLN A 347 -16.20 -23.08 13.43
C GLN A 347 -15.38 -24.17 14.11
N GLY A 348 -14.07 -23.97 14.26
CA GLY A 348 -13.17 -25.03 14.70
C GLY A 348 -13.23 -26.23 13.75
N ASP A 349 -13.58 -27.42 14.31
CA ASP A 349 -13.75 -28.66 13.57
C ASP A 349 -15.17 -28.86 13.04
N THR A 350 -16.11 -28.01 13.45
CA THR A 350 -17.52 -28.11 13.05
C THR A 350 -17.72 -27.57 11.66
N ARG A 351 -18.44 -28.34 10.83
CA ARG A 351 -18.83 -27.93 9.47
C ARG A 351 -20.34 -28.03 9.37
N GLU A 352 -20.98 -26.90 9.20
CA GLU A 352 -22.42 -26.81 9.10
C GLU A 352 -22.85 -26.10 7.85
N THR A 353 -23.93 -26.52 7.24
CA THR A 353 -24.55 -25.84 6.09
C THR A 353 -25.63 -24.91 6.62
N VAL A 354 -25.51 -23.61 6.33
CA VAL A 354 -26.43 -22.59 6.82
C VAL A 354 -26.81 -21.63 5.67
N GLN A 355 -27.93 -20.94 5.84
CA GLN A 355 -28.33 -19.90 4.91
C GLN A 355 -27.81 -18.52 5.36
N ALA A 356 -27.01 -17.86 4.56
CA ALA A 356 -26.55 -16.50 4.81
C ALA A 356 -27.67 -15.50 4.46
N LEU A 357 -28.19 -14.82 5.48
CA LEU A 357 -29.38 -13.97 5.33
C LEU A 357 -29.04 -12.52 4.99
N ARG A 358 -28.19 -11.92 5.79
CA ARG A 358 -27.86 -10.50 5.71
C ARG A 358 -26.54 -10.17 6.42
N ILE A 359 -26.03 -8.99 6.15
CA ILE A 359 -24.97 -8.37 6.95
C ILE A 359 -25.64 -7.42 7.95
N ASP A 360 -25.31 -7.58 9.24
CA ASP A 360 -25.80 -6.71 10.30
C ASP A 360 -25.12 -5.32 10.28
N GLU A 361 -25.44 -4.47 11.24
CA GLU A 361 -24.91 -3.10 11.34
C GLU A 361 -23.46 -3.02 11.82
N GLN A 362 -22.95 -4.13 12.36
CA GLN A 362 -21.56 -4.28 12.80
C GLN A 362 -20.74 -5.17 11.84
N TYR A 363 -21.21 -5.34 10.58
CA TYR A 363 -20.57 -6.15 9.54
C TYR A 363 -20.50 -7.66 9.84
N GLY A 364 -21.27 -8.16 10.83
CA GLY A 364 -21.45 -9.57 11.10
C GLY A 364 -22.33 -10.24 10.03
N LEU A 365 -22.05 -11.49 9.72
CA LEU A 365 -22.88 -12.30 8.83
C LEU A 365 -23.98 -12.99 9.65
N VAL A 366 -25.23 -12.62 9.41
CA VAL A 366 -26.39 -13.30 10.01
C VAL A 366 -26.70 -14.52 9.17
N VAL A 367 -26.70 -15.66 9.82
CA VAL A 367 -27.02 -16.97 9.22
C VAL A 367 -28.25 -17.61 9.85
N ARG A 368 -28.91 -18.48 9.10
CA ARG A 368 -30.00 -19.31 9.60
C ARG A 368 -29.62 -20.79 9.51
N HIS A 369 -29.75 -21.49 10.62
CA HIS A 369 -29.54 -22.92 10.75
C HIS A 369 -30.74 -23.72 10.22
N GLU A 370 -30.57 -25.04 10.06
CA GLU A 370 -31.65 -25.92 9.58
C GLU A 370 -32.86 -25.97 10.54
N ASP A 371 -32.66 -25.79 11.85
CA ASP A 371 -33.69 -25.72 12.86
C ASP A 371 -34.47 -24.39 12.86
N GLY A 372 -34.09 -23.44 11.96
CA GLY A 372 -34.70 -22.12 11.84
C GLY A 372 -34.11 -21.06 12.76
N THR A 373 -33.17 -21.37 13.63
CA THR A 373 -32.51 -20.38 14.50
C THR A 373 -31.60 -19.48 13.71
N GLU A 374 -31.50 -18.20 14.12
CA GLU A 374 -30.58 -17.21 13.52
C GLU A 374 -29.41 -16.97 14.47
N GLU A 375 -28.20 -16.96 13.90
CA GLU A 375 -26.95 -16.59 14.57
C GLU A 375 -26.27 -15.47 13.83
N THR A 376 -25.62 -14.55 14.58
CA THR A 376 -24.71 -13.56 13.99
C THR A 376 -23.26 -13.98 14.17
N VAL A 377 -22.64 -14.34 13.09
CA VAL A 377 -21.21 -14.69 13.03
C VAL A 377 -20.40 -13.40 12.90
N ARG A 378 -19.61 -13.05 13.93
CA ARG A 378 -18.87 -11.76 13.98
C ARG A 378 -17.37 -11.90 13.77
N SER A 379 -16.80 -12.89 14.40
CA SER A 379 -15.37 -13.18 14.32
C SER A 379 -15.14 -14.67 14.53
N GLY A 380 -13.97 -15.12 14.23
CA GLY A 380 -13.60 -16.52 14.31
C GLY A 380 -13.42 -17.10 12.92
N GLU A 381 -13.34 -18.38 12.92
CA GLU A 381 -12.97 -19.17 11.78
C GLU A 381 -14.19 -19.54 10.94
N VAL A 382 -14.78 -18.56 10.28
CA VAL A 382 -15.81 -18.86 9.31
C VAL A 382 -15.21 -18.89 7.91
N SER A 383 -14.96 -20.08 7.40
CA SER A 383 -14.73 -20.26 5.98
C SER A 383 -16.07 -20.49 5.31
N VAL A 384 -16.66 -19.45 4.82
CA VAL A 384 -17.85 -19.52 4.00
C VAL A 384 -17.42 -19.97 2.61
N ARG A 385 -17.52 -21.26 2.32
CA ARG A 385 -17.31 -21.81 0.98
C ARG A 385 -18.67 -22.13 0.40
N GLY A 386 -18.89 -21.84 -0.87
CA GLY A 386 -20.02 -22.37 -1.62
C GLY A 386 -20.01 -23.91 -1.56
N LEU A 387 -21.14 -24.52 -1.77
CA LEU A 387 -21.26 -25.98 -1.73
C LEU A 387 -20.45 -26.67 -2.84
N TYR A 388 -20.24 -25.99 -3.95
CA TYR A 388 -19.65 -26.53 -5.19
C TYR A 388 -18.43 -25.75 -5.68
N GLY A 389 -17.69 -25.05 -4.85
CA GLY A 389 -16.53 -24.30 -5.29
C GLY A 389 -16.16 -23.16 -4.36
N TYR A 390 -15.44 -22.14 -4.87
CA TYR A 390 -15.04 -21.01 -4.05
C TYR A 390 -16.19 -20.04 -3.79
N THR A 391 -17.12 -19.95 -4.74
CA THR A 391 -18.26 -19.01 -4.70
C THR A 391 -19.61 -19.60 -5.08
N GLU A 392 -19.66 -20.87 -5.45
CA GLU A 392 -20.91 -21.57 -5.81
C GLU A 392 -21.45 -22.41 -4.66
#